data_1631fc819018969321b3af1e497022d8
#
_entry.id   1631fc819018969321b3af1e497022d8
#
_cell.length_a   1.000
_cell.length_b   1.000
_cell.length_c   1.000
_cell.angle_alpha   90.00
_cell.angle_beta   90.00
_cell.angle_gamma   90.00
#
_symmetry.space_group_name_H-M   'P 1'
#
loop_
_entity.id
_entity.type
_entity.pdbx_description
1 polymer ?
#
loop_
_entity_poly.entity_id
_entity_poly.type
_entity_poly.pdbx_seq_one_letter_code
_entity_poly.pdbx_strand_id
1 'polypeptide(L)'
;MPRQLGELEDAVMTRVWQWNRPVTVREVLEDLSQERSIAYTTVMTVMDNLHQKGWVRREVDGRAYRYTAVSTRAAYSAALMNEAWSTSDNPAAALVAFFGMMSAEQREALRDAMRMVVPTLPEDTAAPAAEADEAADGAEPEPER
;
A
#
# COMPACT_ATOMS: atom_id res chain seq x y z
N MET A 1 -2.67 1.74 10.91
CA MET A 1 -3.89 1.29 10.26
C MET A 1 -4.28 2.25 9.14
N PRO A 2 -4.31 1.78 7.92
CA PRO A 2 -4.67 2.67 6.82
C PRO A 2 -6.14 3.01 6.85
N ARG A 3 -6.43 4.24 6.54
CA ARG A 3 -7.78 4.72 6.40
C ARG A 3 -7.94 5.30 5.02
N GLN A 4 -9.13 5.17 4.50
CA GLN A 4 -9.41 5.78 3.21
C GLN A 4 -9.33 7.29 3.36
N LEU A 5 -8.63 7.93 2.45
CA LEU A 5 -8.46 9.37 2.46
C LEU A 5 -9.76 10.05 2.06
N GLY A 6 -10.03 11.20 2.68
CA GLY A 6 -11.13 12.04 2.22
C GLY A 6 -10.81 12.62 0.86
N GLU A 7 -11.80 13.27 0.26
CA GLU A 7 -11.65 13.79 -1.09
C GLU A 7 -10.51 14.81 -1.19
N LEU A 8 -10.47 15.74 -0.26
CA LEU A 8 -9.44 16.77 -0.29
C LEU A 8 -8.09 16.21 0.10
N GLU A 9 -8.07 15.30 1.08
CA GLU A 9 -6.83 14.64 1.45
C GLU A 9 -6.25 13.87 0.28
N ASP A 10 -7.10 13.19 -0.47
CA ASP A 10 -6.64 12.43 -1.63
C ASP A 10 -6.10 13.37 -2.70
N ALA A 11 -6.74 14.51 -2.91
CA ALA A 11 -6.26 15.48 -3.89
C ALA A 11 -4.87 15.99 -3.52
N VAL A 12 -4.65 16.25 -2.24
CA VAL A 12 -3.35 16.71 -1.77
C VAL A 12 -2.31 15.61 -1.90
N MET A 13 -2.64 14.41 -1.43
CA MET A 13 -1.69 13.30 -1.48
C MET A 13 -1.34 12.92 -2.90
N THR A 14 -2.29 13.06 -3.83
CA THR A 14 -2.00 12.78 -5.24
C THR A 14 -0.83 13.62 -5.71
N ARG A 15 -0.81 14.90 -5.36
CA ARG A 15 0.30 15.77 -5.73
C ARG A 15 1.58 15.37 -5.04
N VAL A 16 1.50 15.08 -3.73
CA VAL A 16 2.69 14.70 -2.99
C VAL A 16 3.32 13.45 -3.58
N TRP A 17 2.50 12.46 -3.91
CA TRP A 17 2.99 11.22 -4.52
C TRP A 17 3.55 11.45 -5.91
N GLN A 18 2.85 12.24 -6.74
CA GLN A 18 3.28 12.47 -8.12
C GLN A 18 4.60 13.21 -8.19
N TRP A 19 4.74 14.24 -7.34
CA TRP A 19 5.96 15.05 -7.38
C TRP A 19 7.14 14.32 -6.77
N ASN A 20 6.90 13.42 -5.86
CA ASN A 20 7.93 12.54 -5.28
C ASN A 20 9.13 13.33 -4.78
N ARG A 21 8.87 14.43 -4.08
CA ARG A 21 9.88 15.28 -3.48
C ARG A 21 9.23 16.07 -2.36
N PRO A 22 10.03 16.69 -1.49
CA PRO A 22 9.44 17.56 -0.47
C PRO A 22 8.67 18.71 -1.11
N VAL A 23 7.50 18.99 -0.57
CA VAL A 23 6.64 20.04 -1.09
C VAL A 23 6.16 20.93 0.03
N THR A 24 5.86 22.19 -0.32
CA THR A 24 5.32 23.14 0.64
C THR A 24 3.81 23.26 0.46
N VAL A 25 3.17 23.84 1.50
CA VAL A 25 1.74 24.11 1.40
C VAL A 25 1.43 25.01 0.22
N ARG A 26 2.30 26.01 -0.01
CA ARG A 26 2.07 26.95 -1.11
C ARG A 26 2.10 26.26 -2.46
N GLU A 27 3.04 25.33 -2.66
CA GLU A 27 3.12 24.63 -3.93
C GLU A 27 1.85 23.81 -4.18
N VAL A 28 1.37 23.13 -3.15
CA VAL A 28 0.15 22.36 -3.28
C VAL A 28 -1.03 23.27 -3.54
N LEU A 29 -1.09 24.39 -2.82
CA LEU A 29 -2.20 25.34 -3.00
C LEU A 29 -2.24 25.87 -4.41
N GLU A 30 -1.10 26.23 -4.97
CA GLU A 30 -1.06 26.81 -6.31
C GLU A 30 -1.56 25.82 -7.34
N ASP A 31 -1.21 24.54 -7.18
CA ASP A 31 -1.66 23.54 -8.12
C ASP A 31 -3.16 23.25 -7.97
N LEU A 32 -3.62 23.14 -6.73
CA LEU A 32 -5.04 22.90 -6.49
C LEU A 32 -5.90 24.07 -6.94
N SER A 33 -5.38 25.28 -6.83
CA SER A 33 -6.15 26.46 -7.21
C SER A 33 -6.48 26.50 -8.69
N GLN A 34 -5.80 25.73 -9.51
CA GLN A 34 -6.12 25.64 -10.91
C GLN A 34 -7.43 24.89 -11.15
N GLU A 35 -7.83 24.06 -10.22
CA GLU A 35 -9.03 23.23 -10.38
C GLU A 35 -10.18 23.69 -9.50
N ARG A 36 -9.87 24.29 -8.37
CA ARG A 36 -10.91 24.65 -7.42
C ARG A 36 -10.50 25.87 -6.62
N SER A 37 -11.49 26.52 -6.06
CA SER A 37 -11.25 27.64 -5.15
C SER A 37 -11.00 27.09 -3.77
N ILE A 38 -9.80 27.36 -3.23
CA ILE A 38 -9.41 26.79 -1.96
C ILE A 38 -8.46 27.78 -1.25
N ALA A 39 -8.60 27.88 0.07
CA ALA A 39 -7.83 28.79 0.84
C ALA A 39 -6.53 28.15 1.33
N TYR A 40 -5.52 28.98 1.55
CA TYR A 40 -4.24 28.53 2.08
C TYR A 40 -4.41 27.79 3.40
N THR A 41 -5.22 28.35 4.29
CA THR A 41 -5.41 27.71 5.60
C THR A 41 -6.07 26.36 5.48
N THR A 42 -6.94 26.17 4.50
CA THR A 42 -7.55 24.86 4.29
C THR A 42 -6.50 23.83 3.89
N VAL A 43 -5.64 24.18 2.93
CA VAL A 43 -4.58 23.27 2.53
C VAL A 43 -3.64 22.98 3.68
N MET A 44 -3.30 24.01 4.45
CA MET A 44 -2.41 23.84 5.60
C MET A 44 -3.01 22.86 6.60
N THR A 45 -4.30 23.01 6.90
CA THR A 45 -4.97 22.12 7.84
C THR A 45 -4.98 20.68 7.33
N VAL A 46 -5.24 20.50 6.03
CA VAL A 46 -5.25 19.17 5.44
C VAL A 46 -3.88 18.53 5.56
N MET A 47 -2.83 19.27 5.23
CA MET A 47 -1.49 18.73 5.29
C MET A 47 -1.06 18.44 6.73
N ASP A 48 -1.48 19.26 7.66
CA ASP A 48 -1.21 18.99 9.06
C ASP A 48 -1.92 17.72 9.52
N ASN A 49 -3.16 17.53 9.10
CA ASN A 49 -3.90 16.32 9.42
C ASN A 49 -3.22 15.09 8.82
N LEU A 50 -2.75 15.20 7.60
CA LEU A 50 -2.04 14.09 6.96
C LEU A 50 -0.77 13.76 7.72
N HIS A 51 -0.09 14.77 8.22
CA HIS A 51 1.10 14.55 9.02
C HIS A 51 0.75 13.82 10.32
N GLN A 52 -0.30 14.25 10.99
CA GLN A 52 -0.69 13.63 12.25
C GLN A 52 -1.15 12.19 12.05
N LYS A 53 -1.74 11.90 10.90
CA LYS A 53 -2.17 10.54 10.58
C LYS A 53 -1.04 9.65 10.09
N GLY A 54 0.14 10.22 9.86
CA GLY A 54 1.29 9.43 9.46
C GLY A 54 1.47 9.25 7.97
N TRP A 55 0.71 9.99 7.15
CA TRP A 55 0.81 9.85 5.71
C TRP A 55 2.01 10.59 5.13
N VAL A 56 2.42 11.68 5.77
CA VAL A 56 3.55 12.47 5.33
C VAL A 56 4.48 12.75 6.51
N ARG A 57 5.74 12.95 6.21
CA ARG A 57 6.71 13.51 7.14
C ARG A 57 6.85 14.98 6.83
N ARG A 58 7.31 15.75 7.81
CA ARG A 58 7.56 17.16 7.56
C ARG A 58 8.86 17.58 8.23
N GLU A 59 9.51 18.52 7.59
CA GLU A 59 10.74 19.10 8.09
C GLU A 59 10.67 20.61 8.01
N VAL A 60 11.28 21.27 8.98
CA VAL A 60 11.31 22.71 8.98
C VAL A 60 12.30 23.19 7.92
N ASP A 61 11.87 24.16 7.13
CA ASP A 61 12.71 24.76 6.11
C ASP A 61 12.46 26.25 6.15
N GLY A 62 13.29 26.96 6.90
CA GLY A 62 13.06 28.38 7.15
C GLY A 62 11.82 28.56 7.97
N ARG A 63 10.85 29.29 7.44
CA ARG A 63 9.61 29.58 8.15
C ARG A 63 8.48 28.63 7.77
N ALA A 64 8.75 27.71 6.86
CA ALA A 64 7.73 26.82 6.37
C ALA A 64 8.14 25.39 6.61
N TYR A 65 7.16 24.50 6.52
CA TYR A 65 7.40 23.05 6.54
C TYR A 65 7.46 22.53 5.12
N ARG A 66 8.30 21.54 4.92
CA ARG A 66 8.28 20.74 3.68
C ARG A 66 7.78 19.34 4.02
N TYR A 67 6.87 18.87 3.21
CA TYR A 67 6.19 17.60 3.46
C TYR A 67 6.60 16.57 2.41
N THR A 68 6.84 15.36 2.85
CA THR A 68 7.24 14.26 1.98
C THR A 68 6.39 13.05 2.29
N ALA A 69 5.95 12.32 1.26
CA ALA A 69 5.15 11.11 1.48
C ALA A 69 5.97 10.08 2.22
N VAL A 70 5.32 9.41 3.19
CA VAL A 70 5.96 8.33 3.93
C VAL A 70 6.07 7.09 3.07
N SER A 71 5.07 6.83 2.23
CA SER A 71 5.09 5.69 1.33
C SER A 71 4.43 6.07 0.02
N THR A 72 4.26 5.09 -0.86
CA THR A 72 3.80 5.35 -2.22
C THR A 72 2.29 5.17 -2.32
N ARG A 73 1.72 5.66 -3.44
CA ARG A 73 0.31 5.42 -3.71
C ARG A 73 0.04 3.92 -3.85
N ALA A 74 0.97 3.18 -4.45
CA ALA A 74 0.79 1.74 -4.57
C ALA A 74 0.68 1.08 -3.20
N ALA A 75 1.51 1.52 -2.26
CA ALA A 75 1.44 0.99 -0.90
C ALA A 75 0.12 1.35 -0.23
N TYR A 76 -0.39 2.56 -0.48
CA TYR A 76 -1.68 2.96 0.04
C TYR A 76 -2.80 2.08 -0.52
N SER A 77 -2.79 1.87 -1.83
CA SER A 77 -3.79 1.00 -2.45
C SER A 77 -3.73 -0.42 -1.90
N ALA A 78 -2.51 -0.93 -1.76
CA ALA A 78 -2.32 -2.28 -1.24
C ALA A 78 -2.87 -2.40 0.19
N ALA A 79 -2.65 -1.37 1.01
CA ALA A 79 -3.15 -1.40 2.38
C ALA A 79 -4.68 -1.41 2.42
N LEU A 80 -5.31 -0.63 1.53
CA LEU A 80 -6.77 -0.64 1.44
C LEU A 80 -7.29 -2.00 0.99
N MET A 81 -6.63 -2.60 0.01
CA MET A 81 -7.02 -3.93 -0.46
C MET A 81 -6.91 -4.95 0.66
N ASN A 82 -5.80 -4.90 1.39
CA ASN A 82 -5.59 -5.82 2.48
C ASN A 82 -6.63 -5.63 3.58
N GLU A 83 -6.97 -4.40 3.89
CA GLU A 83 -7.95 -4.14 4.93
C GLU A 83 -9.32 -4.69 4.54
N ALA A 84 -9.74 -4.44 3.30
CA ALA A 84 -11.02 -4.93 2.83
C ALA A 84 -11.07 -6.46 2.82
N TRP A 85 -9.98 -7.07 2.37
CA TRP A 85 -9.91 -8.53 2.29
C TRP A 85 -9.89 -9.17 3.68
N SER A 86 -9.17 -8.55 4.60
CA SER A 86 -9.00 -9.11 5.94
C SER A 86 -10.30 -9.14 6.73
N THR A 87 -11.25 -8.29 6.40
CA THR A 87 -12.52 -8.25 7.12
C THR A 87 -13.58 -9.14 6.50
N SER A 88 -13.27 -9.85 5.43
CA SER A 88 -14.25 -10.72 4.79
C SER A 88 -14.40 -12.02 5.59
N ASP A 89 -15.60 -12.56 5.55
CA ASP A 89 -15.90 -13.82 6.24
C ASP A 89 -15.22 -15.00 5.57
N ASN A 90 -15.06 -14.92 4.26
CA ASN A 90 -14.49 -16.02 3.48
C ASN A 90 -13.48 -15.43 2.50
N PRO A 91 -12.20 -15.43 2.89
CA PRO A 91 -11.19 -14.79 2.04
C PRO A 91 -11.08 -15.39 0.64
N ALA A 92 -11.22 -16.69 0.52
CA ALA A 92 -11.13 -17.31 -0.81
C ALA A 92 -12.29 -16.88 -1.70
N ALA A 93 -13.49 -16.86 -1.15
CA ALA A 93 -14.64 -16.41 -1.93
C ALA A 93 -14.52 -14.95 -2.32
N ALA A 94 -13.98 -14.14 -1.42
CA ALA A 94 -13.79 -12.72 -1.72
C ALA A 94 -12.84 -12.55 -2.90
N LEU A 95 -11.77 -13.34 -2.95
CA LEU A 95 -10.83 -13.26 -4.06
C LEU A 95 -11.45 -13.71 -5.36
N VAL A 96 -12.24 -14.80 -5.33
CA VAL A 96 -12.90 -15.27 -6.53
C VAL A 96 -13.85 -14.19 -7.07
N ALA A 97 -14.61 -13.57 -6.19
CA ALA A 97 -15.51 -12.50 -6.60
C ALA A 97 -14.73 -11.31 -7.18
N PHE A 98 -13.62 -10.98 -6.54
CA PHE A 98 -12.81 -9.87 -7.01
C PHE A 98 -12.23 -10.14 -8.38
N PHE A 99 -11.72 -11.35 -8.61
CA PHE A 99 -11.18 -11.72 -9.91
C PHE A 99 -12.26 -11.63 -10.99
N GLY A 100 -13.50 -11.97 -10.65
CA GLY A 100 -14.60 -11.86 -11.59
C GLY A 100 -14.91 -10.42 -12.00
N MET A 101 -14.51 -9.46 -11.20
CA MET A 101 -14.74 -8.06 -11.51
C MET A 101 -13.62 -7.43 -12.34
N MET A 102 -12.53 -8.15 -12.51
CA MET A 102 -11.35 -7.60 -13.19
C MET A 102 -11.59 -7.46 -14.68
N SER A 103 -11.09 -6.36 -15.23
CA SER A 103 -11.03 -6.18 -16.67
C SER A 103 -9.87 -7.02 -17.23
N ALA A 104 -9.83 -7.13 -18.56
CA ALA A 104 -8.72 -7.83 -19.21
C ALA A 104 -7.39 -7.18 -18.88
N GLU A 105 -7.37 -5.87 -18.84
CA GLU A 105 -6.15 -5.13 -18.51
C GLU A 105 -5.70 -5.43 -17.09
N GLN A 106 -6.63 -5.48 -16.17
CA GLN A 106 -6.31 -5.76 -14.78
C GLN A 106 -5.82 -7.20 -14.60
N ARG A 107 -6.38 -8.14 -15.36
CA ARG A 107 -5.90 -9.52 -15.31
C ARG A 107 -4.47 -9.63 -15.81
N GLU A 108 -4.15 -8.86 -16.83
CA GLU A 108 -2.79 -8.85 -17.35
C GLU A 108 -1.84 -8.29 -16.31
N ALA A 109 -2.24 -7.21 -15.64
CA ALA A 109 -1.43 -6.64 -14.57
C ALA A 109 -1.23 -7.64 -13.44
N LEU A 110 -2.25 -8.42 -13.13
CA LEU A 110 -2.14 -9.44 -12.10
C LEU A 110 -1.11 -10.50 -12.49
N ARG A 111 -1.14 -10.95 -13.75
CA ARG A 111 -0.15 -11.93 -14.20
C ARG A 111 1.26 -11.38 -14.08
N ASP A 112 1.45 -10.12 -14.46
CA ASP A 112 2.78 -9.51 -14.36
C ASP A 112 3.23 -9.43 -12.91
N ALA A 113 2.34 -9.03 -12.01
CA ALA A 113 2.67 -8.92 -10.60
C ALA A 113 3.04 -10.29 -10.02
N MET A 114 2.30 -11.32 -10.41
CA MET A 114 2.59 -12.65 -9.92
C MET A 114 3.97 -13.12 -10.35
N ARG A 115 4.37 -12.81 -11.58
CA ARG A 115 5.69 -13.20 -12.04
C ARG A 115 6.79 -12.55 -11.21
N MET A 116 6.57 -11.33 -10.77
CA MET A 116 7.57 -10.62 -9.99
C MET A 116 7.63 -11.05 -8.55
N VAL A 117 6.49 -11.43 -7.97
CA VAL A 117 6.36 -11.60 -6.54
C VAL A 117 6.50 -13.05 -6.10
N VAL A 118 5.98 -13.98 -6.87
CA VAL A 118 5.94 -15.38 -6.47
C VAL A 118 7.33 -15.91 -6.04
N PRO A 119 8.40 -15.63 -6.77
CA PRO A 119 9.70 -16.16 -6.36
C PRO A 119 10.20 -15.61 -5.02
N THR A 120 9.61 -14.50 -4.54
CA THR A 120 10.07 -13.87 -3.31
C THR A 120 9.11 -14.02 -2.16
N LEU A 121 8.00 -14.74 -2.37
CA LEU A 121 7.04 -14.95 -1.28
C LEU A 121 7.61 -15.91 -0.25
N PRO A 122 7.33 -15.67 1.03
CA PRO A 122 7.77 -16.60 2.04
C PRO A 122 7.08 -17.94 1.89
N GLU A 123 7.80 -18.98 2.23
CA GLU A 123 7.27 -20.34 2.13
C GLU A 123 7.11 -20.97 3.48
N ASP A 124 6.99 -20.16 4.50
CA ASP A 124 6.98 -20.66 5.84
C ASP A 124 5.79 -21.55 6.14
N THR A 125 4.68 -21.34 5.47
CA THR A 125 3.49 -22.11 5.76
C THR A 125 3.54 -23.51 5.20
N ALA A 126 4.27 -23.72 4.11
CA ALA A 126 4.32 -25.03 3.48
C ALA A 126 5.56 -25.81 3.87
N ALA A 127 6.63 -25.11 4.10
CA ALA A 127 7.91 -25.77 4.33
C ALA A 127 7.92 -26.72 5.54
N PRO A 128 7.35 -26.35 6.67
CA PRO A 128 7.45 -27.26 7.82
C PRO A 128 6.85 -28.62 7.56
N ALA A 129 5.74 -28.67 6.89
CA ALA A 129 5.09 -29.95 6.62
C ALA A 129 5.95 -30.82 5.71
N ALA A 130 6.53 -30.21 4.70
CA ALA A 130 7.36 -30.94 3.77
C ALA A 130 8.62 -31.47 4.47
N GLU A 131 9.20 -30.65 5.32
CA GLU A 131 10.39 -31.08 6.00
C GLU A 131 10.13 -32.23 6.95
N ALA A 132 9.01 -32.17 7.62
CA ALA A 132 8.69 -33.24 8.54
C ALA A 132 8.49 -34.56 7.80
N ASP A 133 7.89 -34.49 6.66
CA ASP A 133 7.65 -35.68 5.88
C ASP A 133 8.96 -36.29 5.41
N GLU A 134 9.87 -35.46 4.97
CA GLU A 134 11.15 -35.97 4.53
C GLU A 134 11.96 -36.57 5.68
N ALA A 135 11.88 -35.93 6.80
CA ALA A 135 12.61 -36.44 7.95
C ALA A 135 12.11 -37.82 8.36
N ALA A 136 10.82 -37.99 8.34
CA ALA A 136 10.25 -39.27 8.70
C ALA A 136 10.69 -40.35 7.73
N ASP A 137 10.74 -40.02 6.50
CA ASP A 137 11.16 -40.98 5.50
C ASP A 137 12.64 -41.32 5.65
N GLY A 138 13.41 -40.32 5.92
CA GLY A 138 14.84 -40.55 6.05
C GLY A 138 15.24 -41.29 7.31
N ALA A 139 14.34 -41.37 8.23
CA ALA A 139 14.64 -42.05 9.47
C ALA A 139 14.74 -43.56 9.33
N GLU A 140 14.39 -44.10 8.23
CA GLU A 140 14.46 -45.46 7.99
C GLU A 140 15.84 -46.03 8.11
N PRO A 141 16.27 -46.82 8.80
CA PRO A 141 17.58 -47.18 8.92
C PRO A 141 17.93 -48.51 8.80
N GLU A 142 18.61 -48.90 8.94
CA GLU A 142 19.02 -49.91 8.78
C GLU A 142 19.35 -50.74 9.61
N PRO A 143 19.54 -51.41 9.74
CA PRO A 143 19.81 -52.15 10.51
C PRO A 143 20.66 -52.89 10.66
N GLU A 144 21.12 -53.25 10.88
CA GLU A 144 21.78 -53.91 11.12
C GLU A 144 22.20 -54.74 11.42
N ARG A 145 22.58 -55.13 11.63
CA ARG A 145 22.98 -56.10 11.87
C ARG A 145 23.34 -56.43 12.38
#